data_a15476be2ff333120ea909cdbd84d902
#
_entry.id   a15476be2ff333120ea909cdbd84d902
#
_cell.length_a   1.000
_cell.length_b   1.000
_cell.length_c   1.000
_cell.angle_alpha   90.00
_cell.angle_beta   90.00
_cell.angle_gamma   90.00
#
_symmetry.space_group_name_H-M   'P 1'
#
loop_
_entity.id
_entity.type
_entity.pdbx_description
1 polymer ?
#
loop_
_entity_poly.entity_id
_entity_poly.type
_entity_poly.pdbx_seq_one_letter_code
_entity_poly.pdbx_strand_id
1 'polypeptide(L)'
;SRVVTPVSSRVSGYVSHVYVHNNSQVKKGDLLYELDPTPFINKVEAAQIALEQAKLSNQQLDAQIAAARANLRTAQYTARNDKVTLDRYQRLSTMQNVSQSDLDKVRTTWQTSEQSVSALNAQIQNLLIQRGERDDKRNVTLQKYRNALEEAQLNLAWTKVRAETDGMVSNLQLNPGIYATAATAVLALVNNNTDIVADFREKSLRHTAVNTDAAVVFDALPGQVFPAHVTSSDAGILAGQEAVNGQLSQPEQSTRWVRDAQRMRIHVALDQPLDKPLPTGARATVQLYNSEGPFARTFAGLQIHLVRS
;
A
#
# COMPACT_ATOMS: atom_id res chain seq x y z
N SER A 1 -16.68 -9.09 -22.64
CA SER A 1 -16.69 -8.46 -21.31
C SER A 1 -15.70 -7.31 -21.31
N ARG A 2 -16.01 -6.22 -20.62
CA ARG A 2 -15.06 -5.13 -20.35
C ARG A 2 -14.65 -5.20 -18.90
N VAL A 3 -13.37 -4.94 -18.62
CA VAL A 3 -12.89 -4.84 -17.25
C VAL A 3 -13.45 -3.55 -16.64
N VAL A 4 -14.21 -3.69 -15.57
CA VAL A 4 -14.78 -2.57 -14.81
C VAL A 4 -14.00 -2.43 -13.52
N THR A 5 -13.31 -1.31 -13.36
CA THR A 5 -12.54 -1.01 -12.16
C THR A 5 -13.34 -0.03 -11.29
N PRO A 6 -13.80 -0.44 -10.10
CA PRO A 6 -14.46 0.47 -9.19
C PRO A 6 -13.44 1.48 -8.64
N VAL A 7 -13.80 2.75 -8.60
CA VAL A 7 -12.97 3.82 -8.04
C VAL A 7 -13.58 4.30 -6.73
N SER A 8 -12.77 4.25 -5.69
CA SER A 8 -13.11 4.75 -4.36
C SER A 8 -11.99 5.64 -3.82
N SER A 9 -12.33 6.51 -2.89
CA SER A 9 -11.35 7.26 -2.11
C SER A 9 -10.68 6.37 -1.06
N ARG A 10 -9.43 6.66 -0.73
CA ARG A 10 -8.71 6.02 0.39
C ARG A 10 -8.98 6.71 1.73
N VAL A 11 -9.48 7.95 1.69
CA VAL A 11 -9.87 8.75 2.86
C VAL A 11 -11.30 9.24 2.71
N SER A 12 -11.98 9.46 3.82
CA SER A 12 -13.35 9.99 3.83
C SER A 12 -13.34 11.51 3.94
N GLY A 13 -14.24 12.17 3.22
CA GLY A 13 -14.37 13.62 3.26
C GLY A 13 -15.47 14.14 2.35
N TYR A 14 -15.77 15.43 2.45
CA TYR A 14 -16.68 16.09 1.53
C TYR A 14 -16.03 16.31 0.17
N VAL A 15 -16.77 16.06 -0.90
CA VAL A 15 -16.30 16.32 -2.26
C VAL A 15 -16.31 17.82 -2.51
N SER A 16 -15.15 18.39 -2.83
CA SER A 16 -15.00 19.80 -3.20
C SER A 16 -15.19 20.02 -4.70
N HIS A 17 -14.59 19.19 -5.52
CA HIS A 17 -14.65 19.31 -6.98
C HIS A 17 -14.74 17.95 -7.65
N VAL A 18 -15.50 17.91 -8.76
CA VAL A 18 -15.57 16.74 -9.66
C VAL A 18 -15.15 17.22 -11.05
N TYR A 19 -14.14 16.58 -11.63
CA TYR A 19 -13.51 17.01 -12.91
C TYR A 19 -13.99 16.21 -14.12
N VAL A 20 -14.74 15.13 -13.90
CA VAL A 20 -15.17 14.21 -14.92
C VAL A 20 -16.70 14.08 -14.92
N HIS A 21 -17.24 13.59 -16.02
CA HIS A 21 -18.66 13.32 -16.22
C HIS A 21 -18.84 11.87 -16.67
N ASN A 22 -20.06 11.35 -16.64
CA ASN A 22 -20.34 10.05 -17.24
C ASN A 22 -19.94 10.06 -18.72
N ASN A 23 -19.30 8.99 -19.17
CA ASN A 23 -18.74 8.80 -20.50
C ASN A 23 -17.49 9.64 -20.84
N SER A 24 -16.92 10.37 -19.89
CA SER A 24 -15.60 11.01 -20.07
C SER A 24 -14.52 9.95 -20.26
N GLN A 25 -13.68 10.13 -21.27
CA GLN A 25 -12.46 9.33 -21.43
C GLN A 25 -11.36 9.90 -20.57
N VAL A 26 -10.68 9.04 -19.78
CA VAL A 26 -9.60 9.41 -18.90
C VAL A 26 -8.40 8.50 -19.11
N LYS A 27 -7.22 9.05 -18.88
CA LYS A 27 -5.95 8.32 -18.87
C LYS A 27 -5.49 8.09 -17.44
N LYS A 28 -4.66 7.09 -17.26
CA LYS A 28 -3.99 6.83 -15.97
C LYS A 28 -3.31 8.10 -15.44
N GLY A 29 -3.63 8.49 -14.22
CA GLY A 29 -3.11 9.69 -13.55
C GLY A 29 -4.03 10.92 -13.66
N ASP A 30 -5.04 10.92 -14.53
CA ASP A 30 -5.99 12.03 -14.64
C ASP A 30 -6.77 12.21 -13.33
N LEU A 31 -7.00 13.47 -12.95
CA LEU A 31 -7.73 13.83 -11.75
C LEU A 31 -9.23 13.63 -11.99
N LEU A 32 -9.85 12.79 -11.15
CA LEU A 32 -11.27 12.46 -11.25
C LEU A 32 -12.12 13.36 -10.36
N TYR A 33 -11.77 13.46 -9.10
CA TYR A 33 -12.42 14.32 -8.13
C TYR A 33 -11.48 14.65 -6.98
N GLU A 34 -11.83 15.68 -6.21
CA GLU A 34 -11.06 16.12 -5.06
C GLU A 34 -11.98 16.27 -3.84
N LEU A 35 -11.50 15.78 -2.70
CA LEU A 35 -12.12 16.00 -1.40
C LEU A 35 -11.64 17.32 -0.82
N ASP A 36 -12.39 17.91 0.11
CA ASP A 36 -11.97 19.09 0.85
C ASP A 36 -10.63 18.82 1.56
N PRO A 37 -9.54 19.46 1.14
CA PRO A 37 -8.22 19.21 1.71
C PRO A 37 -8.00 19.88 3.06
N THR A 38 -8.86 20.83 3.47
CA THR A 38 -8.65 21.69 4.64
C THR A 38 -8.39 20.91 5.93
N PRO A 39 -9.19 19.87 6.29
CA PRO A 39 -8.95 19.11 7.51
C PRO A 39 -7.61 18.32 7.45
N PHE A 40 -7.20 17.92 6.26
CA PHE A 40 -5.94 17.17 6.04
C PHE A 40 -4.73 18.08 6.10
N ILE A 41 -4.82 19.32 5.55
CA ILE A 41 -3.78 20.34 5.67
C ILE A 41 -3.52 20.66 7.14
N ASN A 42 -4.58 20.87 7.93
CA ASN A 42 -4.46 21.13 9.36
C ASN A 42 -3.79 19.97 10.12
N LYS A 43 -4.04 18.71 9.72
CA LYS A 43 -3.37 17.54 10.30
C LYS A 43 -1.89 17.48 9.95
N VAL A 44 -1.52 17.82 8.72
CA VAL A 44 -0.10 17.93 8.29
C VAL A 44 0.61 18.97 9.12
N GLU A 45 0.03 20.17 9.27
CA GLU A 45 0.60 21.26 10.05
C GLU A 45 0.76 20.86 11.53
N ALA A 46 -0.25 20.26 12.14
CA ALA A 46 -0.19 19.77 13.51
C ALA A 46 0.92 18.72 13.71
N ALA A 47 1.06 17.79 12.77
CA ALA A 47 2.11 16.77 12.81
C ALA A 47 3.51 17.37 12.64
N GLN A 48 3.64 18.40 11.81
CA GLN A 48 4.89 19.12 11.62
C GLN A 48 5.31 19.90 12.88
N ILE A 49 4.38 20.58 13.52
CA ILE A 49 4.61 21.27 14.80
C ILE A 49 5.03 20.27 15.87
N ALA A 50 4.38 19.11 15.95
CA ALA A 50 4.74 18.07 16.92
C ALA A 50 6.16 17.54 16.69
N LEU A 51 6.58 17.36 15.45
CA LEU A 51 7.95 16.97 15.11
C LEU A 51 8.97 18.04 15.54
N GLU A 52 8.68 19.31 15.30
CA GLU A 52 9.57 20.40 15.70
C GLU A 52 9.67 20.50 17.24
N GLN A 53 8.56 20.33 17.96
CA GLN A 53 8.57 20.28 19.42
C GLN A 53 9.44 19.13 19.96
N ALA A 54 9.37 17.95 19.32
CA ALA A 54 10.22 16.82 19.69
C ALA A 54 11.72 17.09 19.47
N LYS A 55 12.06 17.77 18.36
CA LYS A 55 13.46 18.21 18.11
C LYS A 55 13.95 19.20 19.16
N LEU A 56 13.12 20.19 19.50
CA LEU A 56 13.46 21.16 20.56
C LEU A 56 13.65 20.47 21.92
N SER A 57 12.81 19.51 22.27
CA SER A 57 12.96 18.70 23.49
C SER A 57 14.30 17.95 23.50
N ASN A 58 14.70 17.36 22.38
CA ASN A 58 16.00 16.70 22.27
C ASN A 58 17.17 17.69 22.43
N GLN A 59 17.07 18.90 21.86
CA GLN A 59 18.09 19.94 22.07
C GLN A 59 18.20 20.38 23.54
N GLN A 60 17.07 20.48 24.25
CA GLN A 60 17.06 20.75 25.68
C GLN A 60 17.76 19.66 26.50
N LEU A 61 17.50 18.38 26.14
CA LEU A 61 18.21 17.26 26.76
C LEU A 61 19.72 17.28 26.49
N ASP A 62 20.12 17.64 25.25
CA ASP A 62 21.54 17.79 24.90
C ASP A 62 22.21 18.89 25.74
N ALA A 63 21.54 20.02 25.99
CA ALA A 63 22.02 21.10 26.84
C ALA A 63 22.13 20.64 28.33
N GLN A 64 21.13 19.90 28.84
CA GLN A 64 21.16 19.34 30.19
C GLN A 64 22.29 18.33 30.36
N ILE A 65 22.54 17.47 29.38
CA ILE A 65 23.66 16.53 29.38
C ILE A 65 24.99 17.28 29.40
N ALA A 66 25.13 18.35 28.62
CA ALA A 66 26.34 19.17 28.63
C ALA A 66 26.60 19.81 29.99
N ALA A 67 25.57 20.36 30.65
CA ALA A 67 25.66 20.93 31.98
C ALA A 67 26.02 19.86 33.05
N ALA A 68 25.35 18.70 33.01
CA ALA A 68 25.62 17.60 33.91
C ALA A 68 27.08 17.08 33.77
N ARG A 69 27.60 17.00 32.54
CA ARG A 69 29.00 16.65 32.27
C ARG A 69 30.00 17.69 32.83
N ALA A 70 29.66 18.98 32.78
CA ALA A 70 30.48 20.01 33.41
C ALA A 70 30.53 19.85 34.93
N ASN A 71 29.39 19.61 35.58
CA ASN A 71 29.30 19.32 37.00
C ASN A 71 30.09 18.05 37.40
N LEU A 72 30.01 17.02 36.59
CA LEU A 72 30.78 15.78 36.78
C LEU A 72 32.28 16.05 36.77
N ARG A 73 32.77 16.85 35.81
CA ARG A 73 34.19 17.23 35.76
C ARG A 73 34.63 17.94 37.04
N THR A 74 33.83 18.89 37.55
CA THR A 74 34.10 19.59 38.80
C THR A 74 34.16 18.61 39.97
N ALA A 75 33.18 17.71 40.09
CA ALA A 75 33.17 16.69 41.16
C ALA A 75 34.39 15.72 41.09
N GLN A 76 34.77 15.35 39.84
CA GLN A 76 35.99 14.53 39.64
C GLN A 76 37.27 15.24 40.09
N TYR A 77 37.42 16.54 39.84
CA TYR A 77 38.56 17.31 40.33
C TYR A 77 38.57 17.38 41.86
N THR A 78 37.39 17.56 42.50
CA THR A 78 37.26 17.55 43.95
C THR A 78 37.65 16.20 44.53
N ALA A 79 37.07 15.11 44.03
CA ALA A 79 37.38 13.75 44.49
C ALA A 79 38.86 13.38 44.32
N ARG A 80 39.48 13.80 43.20
CA ARG A 80 40.91 13.62 42.95
C ARG A 80 41.76 14.38 44.00
N ASN A 81 41.39 15.61 44.34
CA ASN A 81 42.09 16.45 45.29
C ASN A 81 41.96 15.85 46.71
N ASP A 82 40.77 15.39 47.10
CA ASP A 82 40.51 14.72 48.37
C ASP A 82 41.30 13.41 48.48
N LYS A 83 41.40 12.67 47.36
CA LYS A 83 42.23 11.45 47.29
C LYS A 83 43.71 11.74 47.56
N VAL A 84 44.27 12.79 46.93
CA VAL A 84 45.65 13.22 47.15
C VAL A 84 45.86 13.59 48.62
N THR A 85 44.89 14.26 49.23
CA THR A 85 44.92 14.61 50.65
C THR A 85 44.87 13.37 51.52
N LEU A 86 44.00 12.40 51.27
CA LEU A 86 43.92 11.13 51.94
C LEU A 86 45.27 10.37 51.89
N ASP A 87 45.86 10.24 50.69
CA ASP A 87 47.15 9.55 50.53
C ASP A 87 48.27 10.22 51.26
N ARG A 88 48.24 11.56 51.41
CA ARG A 88 49.16 12.31 52.25
C ARG A 88 48.97 12.00 53.71
N TYR A 89 47.74 12.02 54.24
CA TYR A 89 47.43 11.70 55.62
C TYR A 89 47.76 10.24 56.03
N GLN A 90 47.53 9.29 55.12
CA GLN A 90 47.91 7.90 55.29
C GLN A 90 49.43 7.75 55.46
N ARG A 91 50.24 8.44 54.67
CA ARG A 91 51.69 8.46 54.82
C ARG A 91 52.14 9.10 56.16
N LEU A 92 51.51 10.20 56.58
CA LEU A 92 51.82 10.88 57.84
C LEU A 92 51.38 10.04 59.06
N SER A 93 50.30 9.27 58.93
CA SER A 93 49.86 8.35 60.00
C SER A 93 50.83 7.22 60.24
N THR A 94 51.49 6.68 59.20
CA THR A 94 52.53 5.67 59.36
C THR A 94 53.75 6.21 60.10
N MET A 95 53.95 7.55 60.15
CA MET A 95 54.99 8.23 60.85
C MET A 95 54.54 8.75 62.27
N GLN A 96 53.32 8.38 62.71
CA GLN A 96 52.67 8.85 63.94
C GLN A 96 52.48 10.38 64.04
N ASN A 97 52.45 11.10 62.97
CA ASN A 97 52.35 12.57 62.88
C ASN A 97 50.93 13.13 62.75
N VAL A 98 49.91 12.26 62.71
CA VAL A 98 48.50 12.65 62.66
C VAL A 98 47.64 11.74 63.50
N SER A 99 46.50 12.25 64.01
CA SER A 99 45.55 11.46 64.78
C SER A 99 44.72 10.53 63.89
N GLN A 100 44.27 9.38 64.47
CA GLN A 100 43.35 8.48 63.76
C GLN A 100 42.04 9.18 63.39
N SER A 101 41.54 10.05 64.29
CA SER A 101 40.32 10.85 64.00
C SER A 101 40.48 11.75 62.79
N ASP A 102 41.64 12.35 62.54
CA ASP A 102 41.89 13.20 61.42
C ASP A 102 42.00 12.38 60.14
N LEU A 103 42.64 11.20 60.20
CA LEU A 103 42.67 10.27 59.03
C LEU A 103 41.27 9.80 58.64
N ASP A 104 40.44 9.47 59.65
CA ASP A 104 39.06 9.00 59.39
C ASP A 104 38.16 10.12 58.77
N LYS A 105 38.34 11.37 59.23
CA LYS A 105 37.67 12.54 58.62
C LYS A 105 38.04 12.72 57.14
N VAL A 106 39.32 12.69 56.79
CA VAL A 106 39.81 12.85 55.45
C VAL A 106 39.32 11.69 54.53
N ARG A 107 39.30 10.46 55.11
CA ARG A 107 38.76 9.29 54.42
C ARG A 107 37.27 9.45 54.10
N THR A 108 36.48 9.91 55.06
CA THR A 108 35.06 10.16 54.92
C THR A 108 34.80 11.26 53.84
N THR A 109 35.59 12.34 53.86
CA THR A 109 35.51 13.40 52.87
C THR A 109 35.74 12.87 51.45
N TRP A 110 36.80 12.09 51.24
CA TRP A 110 37.05 11.46 49.95
C TRP A 110 35.94 10.50 49.55
N GLN A 111 35.43 9.66 50.44
CA GLN A 111 34.31 8.75 50.14
C GLN A 111 33.06 9.51 49.74
N THR A 112 32.75 10.64 50.36
CA THR A 112 31.62 11.50 50.04
C THR A 112 31.78 12.12 48.63
N SER A 113 32.98 12.60 48.29
CA SER A 113 33.25 13.15 46.96
C SER A 113 33.16 12.07 45.84
N GLU A 114 33.60 10.84 46.10
CA GLU A 114 33.44 9.71 45.19
C GLU A 114 31.96 9.34 44.99
N GLN A 115 31.13 9.38 46.04
CA GLN A 115 29.69 9.17 45.93
C GLN A 115 29.03 10.26 45.09
N SER A 116 29.49 11.52 45.20
CA SER A 116 29.02 12.62 44.36
C SER A 116 29.32 12.38 42.88
N VAL A 117 30.52 11.90 42.53
CA VAL A 117 30.89 11.51 41.16
C VAL A 117 29.98 10.39 40.64
N SER A 118 29.72 9.38 41.48
CA SER A 118 28.82 8.26 41.10
C SER A 118 27.39 8.73 40.84
N ALA A 119 26.85 9.60 41.69
CA ALA A 119 25.51 10.17 41.53
C ALA A 119 25.38 10.98 40.25
N LEU A 120 26.37 11.81 39.91
CA LEU A 120 26.37 12.60 38.66
C LEU A 120 26.50 11.72 37.42
N ASN A 121 27.27 10.64 37.47
CA ASN A 121 27.32 9.65 36.41
C ASN A 121 25.94 9.00 36.17
N ALA A 122 25.26 8.60 37.24
CA ALA A 122 23.91 8.03 37.14
C ALA A 122 22.91 9.04 36.53
N GLN A 123 23.00 10.31 36.95
CA GLN A 123 22.17 11.38 36.35
C GLN A 123 22.42 11.54 34.85
N ILE A 124 23.69 11.54 34.42
CA ILE A 124 24.03 11.63 33.00
C ILE A 124 23.47 10.42 32.22
N GLN A 125 23.58 9.21 32.77
CA GLN A 125 23.01 8.02 32.12
C GLN A 125 21.50 8.13 31.95
N ASN A 126 20.79 8.62 32.97
CA ASN A 126 19.33 8.86 32.85
C ASN A 126 18.99 9.87 31.75
N LEU A 127 19.72 10.96 31.65
CA LEU A 127 19.52 11.96 30.58
C LEU A 127 19.85 11.38 29.22
N LEU A 128 20.88 10.55 29.09
CA LEU A 128 21.21 9.87 27.83
C LEU A 128 20.12 8.89 27.38
N ILE A 129 19.53 8.15 28.31
CA ILE A 129 18.42 7.24 28.05
C ILE A 129 17.19 8.05 27.57
N GLN A 130 16.87 9.15 28.25
CA GLN A 130 15.75 10.03 27.84
C GLN A 130 15.96 10.65 26.46
N ARG A 131 17.21 11.07 26.16
CA ARG A 131 17.59 11.63 24.86
C ARG A 131 17.49 10.58 23.75
N GLY A 132 17.85 9.33 24.02
CA GLY A 132 17.95 8.26 23.06
C GLY A 132 19.12 8.46 22.07
N GLU A 133 19.02 7.85 20.91
CA GLU A 133 20.04 7.93 19.87
C GLU A 133 20.31 9.39 19.44
N ARG A 134 21.59 9.73 19.27
CA ARG A 134 22.03 11.07 18.83
C ARG A 134 21.75 11.30 17.35
N ASP A 135 21.82 10.25 16.55
CA ASP A 135 21.44 10.30 15.15
C ASP A 135 19.91 10.49 15.06
N ASP A 136 19.49 11.65 14.61
CA ASP A 136 18.07 11.97 14.46
C ASP A 136 17.32 11.01 13.54
N LYS A 137 18.01 10.34 12.61
CA LYS A 137 17.39 9.31 11.77
C LYS A 137 17.08 8.03 12.52
N ARG A 138 17.83 7.71 13.56
CA ARG A 138 17.67 6.51 14.41
C ARG A 138 16.99 6.80 15.73
N ASN A 139 16.78 8.06 16.07
CA ASN A 139 16.08 8.43 17.29
C ASN A 139 14.61 8.01 17.21
N VAL A 140 14.19 7.08 18.06
CA VAL A 140 12.86 6.47 18.05
C VAL A 140 11.74 7.50 18.24
N THR A 141 11.96 8.50 19.12
CA THR A 141 10.99 9.57 19.36
C THR A 141 10.78 10.40 18.09
N LEU A 142 11.85 10.81 17.41
CA LEU A 142 11.76 11.58 16.18
C LEU A 142 11.19 10.74 15.03
N GLN A 143 11.52 9.45 14.95
CA GLN A 143 10.92 8.55 13.95
C GLN A 143 9.40 8.45 14.12
N LYS A 144 8.91 8.34 15.35
CA LYS A 144 7.46 8.33 15.64
C LYS A 144 6.76 9.56 15.05
N TYR A 145 7.32 10.76 15.27
CA TYR A 145 6.72 11.99 14.77
C TYR A 145 6.90 12.17 13.26
N ARG A 146 8.00 11.67 12.67
CA ARG A 146 8.17 11.65 11.21
C ARG A 146 7.14 10.74 10.55
N ASN A 147 6.92 9.55 11.08
CA ASN A 147 5.91 8.64 10.56
C ASN A 147 4.50 9.24 10.64
N ALA A 148 4.19 9.93 11.74
CA ALA A 148 2.90 10.64 11.87
C ALA A 148 2.75 11.78 10.84
N LEU A 149 3.83 12.51 10.55
CA LEU A 149 3.84 13.54 9.51
C LEU A 149 3.66 12.91 8.12
N GLU A 150 4.36 11.83 7.81
CA GLU A 150 4.25 11.11 6.55
C GLU A 150 2.84 10.56 6.34
N GLU A 151 2.24 9.98 7.36
CA GLU A 151 0.85 9.51 7.33
C GLU A 151 -0.12 10.67 7.03
N ALA A 152 0.05 11.82 7.69
CA ALA A 152 -0.78 12.99 7.43
C ALA A 152 -0.61 13.52 6.00
N GLN A 153 0.62 13.52 5.46
CA GLN A 153 0.91 13.90 4.07
C GLN A 153 0.30 12.93 3.05
N LEU A 154 0.37 11.63 3.31
CA LEU A 154 -0.27 10.62 2.47
C LEU A 154 -1.80 10.80 2.46
N ASN A 155 -2.41 11.02 3.62
CA ASN A 155 -3.84 11.27 3.72
C ASN A 155 -4.25 12.54 2.94
N LEU A 156 -3.44 13.59 2.97
CA LEU A 156 -3.64 14.79 2.16
C LEU A 156 -3.50 14.49 0.66
N ALA A 157 -2.51 13.72 0.26
CA ALA A 157 -2.34 13.32 -1.13
C ALA A 157 -3.53 12.50 -1.65
N TRP A 158 -4.13 11.66 -0.81
CA TRP A 158 -5.29 10.83 -1.15
C TRP A 158 -6.60 11.61 -1.24
N THR A 159 -6.63 12.89 -0.87
CA THR A 159 -7.79 13.75 -1.18
C THR A 159 -7.97 13.99 -2.67
N LYS A 160 -6.90 13.85 -3.47
CA LYS A 160 -6.91 13.95 -4.92
C LYS A 160 -7.02 12.57 -5.55
N VAL A 161 -8.23 12.16 -5.90
CA VAL A 161 -8.47 10.84 -6.48
C VAL A 161 -8.21 10.87 -7.98
N ARG A 162 -7.31 9.99 -8.43
CA ARG A 162 -6.86 9.91 -9.82
C ARG A 162 -7.21 8.56 -10.43
N ALA A 163 -7.30 8.54 -11.76
CA ALA A 163 -7.52 7.32 -12.51
C ALA A 163 -6.30 6.37 -12.36
N GLU A 164 -6.54 5.12 -11.95
CA GLU A 164 -5.50 4.10 -11.84
C GLU A 164 -5.20 3.42 -13.19
N THR A 165 -6.17 3.47 -14.11
CA THR A 165 -6.09 2.88 -15.45
C THR A 165 -6.74 3.81 -16.47
N ASP A 166 -6.38 3.62 -17.74
CA ASP A 166 -7.10 4.24 -18.87
C ASP A 166 -8.51 3.65 -18.96
N GLY A 167 -9.48 4.48 -19.30
CA GLY A 167 -10.85 4.00 -19.45
C GLY A 167 -11.88 5.11 -19.62
N MET A 168 -13.12 4.72 -19.64
CA MET A 168 -14.27 5.60 -19.71
C MET A 168 -14.99 5.60 -18.35
N VAL A 169 -15.31 6.79 -17.86
CA VAL A 169 -16.04 6.97 -16.58
C VAL A 169 -17.49 6.50 -16.76
N SER A 170 -17.96 5.67 -15.86
CA SER A 170 -19.32 5.16 -15.82
C SER A 170 -19.87 5.19 -14.39
N ASN A 171 -21.18 5.31 -14.27
CA ASN A 171 -21.91 5.29 -12.99
C ASN A 171 -21.35 6.30 -11.96
N LEU A 172 -21.11 7.54 -12.41
CA LEU A 172 -20.67 8.62 -11.53
C LEU A 172 -21.82 9.03 -10.59
N GLN A 173 -21.58 8.83 -9.29
CA GLN A 173 -22.56 9.14 -8.22
C GLN A 173 -22.08 10.29 -7.32
N LEU A 174 -21.18 11.13 -7.81
CA LEU A 174 -20.62 12.24 -7.07
C LEU A 174 -21.11 13.59 -7.58
N ASN A 175 -21.38 14.45 -6.61
CA ASN A 175 -21.56 15.89 -6.80
C ASN A 175 -20.76 16.64 -5.71
N PRO A 176 -20.32 17.88 -5.97
CA PRO A 176 -19.74 18.72 -4.93
C PRO A 176 -20.67 18.84 -3.73
N GLY A 177 -20.13 18.75 -2.51
CA GLY A 177 -20.87 18.77 -1.26
C GLY A 177 -21.34 17.41 -0.73
N ILE A 178 -21.22 16.32 -1.49
CA ILE A 178 -21.50 14.96 -1.02
C ILE A 178 -20.34 14.46 -0.17
N TYR A 179 -20.66 13.70 0.86
CA TYR A 179 -19.67 13.01 1.70
C TYR A 179 -19.29 11.67 1.07
N ALA A 180 -18.04 11.54 0.66
CA ALA A 180 -17.46 10.29 0.14
C ALA A 180 -16.84 9.49 1.30
N THR A 181 -17.26 8.23 1.42
CA THR A 181 -16.73 7.31 2.43
C THR A 181 -15.58 6.52 1.82
N ALA A 182 -14.50 6.34 2.60
CA ALA A 182 -13.36 5.55 2.18
C ALA A 182 -13.77 4.11 1.80
N ALA A 183 -13.11 3.56 0.78
CA ALA A 183 -13.36 2.23 0.21
C ALA A 183 -14.74 2.00 -0.40
N THR A 184 -15.61 3.01 -0.44
CA THR A 184 -16.90 2.92 -1.14
C THR A 184 -16.73 3.42 -2.56
N ALA A 185 -17.05 2.58 -3.55
CA ALA A 185 -16.97 2.96 -4.95
C ALA A 185 -18.02 4.02 -5.29
N VAL A 186 -17.58 5.10 -5.90
CA VAL A 186 -18.42 6.27 -6.26
C VAL A 186 -18.51 6.50 -7.76
N LEU A 187 -17.67 5.82 -8.52
CA LEU A 187 -17.71 5.73 -9.97
C LEU A 187 -16.98 4.45 -10.42
N ALA A 188 -17.12 4.09 -11.66
CA ALA A 188 -16.42 2.98 -12.29
C ALA A 188 -15.65 3.45 -13.51
N LEU A 189 -14.44 2.93 -13.71
CA LEU A 189 -13.69 3.04 -14.95
C LEU A 189 -13.88 1.78 -15.76
N VAL A 190 -14.43 1.93 -16.97
CA VAL A 190 -14.59 0.85 -17.92
C VAL A 190 -13.44 0.91 -18.91
N ASN A 191 -12.58 -0.11 -18.88
CA ASN A 191 -11.47 -0.17 -19.82
C ASN A 191 -11.98 -0.32 -21.27
N ASN A 192 -11.28 0.34 -22.20
CA ASN A 192 -11.61 0.26 -23.62
C ASN A 192 -11.20 -1.09 -24.24
N ASN A 193 -10.38 -1.89 -23.57
CA ASN A 193 -10.02 -3.22 -24.04
C ASN A 193 -11.24 -4.14 -23.98
N THR A 194 -11.68 -4.58 -25.15
CA THR A 194 -12.79 -5.51 -25.26
C THR A 194 -12.26 -6.93 -25.02
N ASP A 195 -12.55 -7.48 -23.85
CA ASP A 195 -12.33 -8.89 -23.59
C ASP A 195 -13.58 -9.67 -24.01
N ILE A 196 -13.43 -10.53 -25.01
CA ILE A 196 -14.50 -11.37 -25.53
C ILE A 196 -14.39 -12.73 -24.85
N VAL A 197 -15.42 -13.06 -24.11
CA VAL A 197 -15.52 -14.33 -23.39
C VAL A 197 -16.39 -15.27 -24.18
N ALA A 198 -15.87 -16.45 -24.51
CA ALA A 198 -16.62 -17.47 -25.26
C ALA A 198 -16.51 -18.83 -24.58
N ASP A 199 -17.65 -19.49 -24.44
CA ASP A 199 -17.73 -20.82 -23.80
C ASP A 199 -17.81 -21.91 -24.89
N PHE A 200 -16.76 -22.71 -24.98
CA PHE A 200 -16.66 -23.83 -25.92
C PHE A 200 -16.75 -25.17 -25.22
N ARG A 201 -17.18 -26.22 -25.95
CA ARG A 201 -17.07 -27.59 -25.45
C ARG A 201 -15.59 -27.99 -25.38
N GLU A 202 -15.16 -28.66 -24.32
CA GLU A 202 -13.79 -29.12 -24.11
C GLU A 202 -13.21 -29.85 -25.34
N LYS A 203 -14.05 -30.67 -25.99
CA LYS A 203 -13.67 -31.42 -27.19
C LYS A 203 -13.27 -30.53 -28.37
N SER A 204 -13.84 -29.32 -28.45
CA SER A 204 -13.55 -28.33 -29.50
C SER A 204 -12.24 -27.56 -29.26
N LEU A 205 -11.73 -27.56 -28.03
CA LEU A 205 -10.51 -26.85 -27.64
C LEU A 205 -9.24 -27.70 -27.66
N ARG A 206 -9.35 -28.98 -28.09
CA ARG A 206 -8.23 -29.94 -28.06
C ARG A 206 -6.96 -29.46 -28.79
N HIS A 207 -7.08 -28.58 -29.76
CA HIS A 207 -5.98 -28.01 -30.54
C HIS A 207 -5.91 -26.48 -30.43
N THR A 208 -6.56 -25.90 -29.42
CA THR A 208 -6.56 -24.45 -29.19
C THR A 208 -5.47 -24.13 -28.19
N ALA A 209 -4.51 -23.28 -28.59
CA ALA A 209 -3.46 -22.76 -27.75
C ALA A 209 -3.63 -21.22 -27.62
N VAL A 210 -2.89 -20.61 -26.72
CA VAL A 210 -2.73 -19.16 -26.68
C VAL A 210 -2.19 -18.68 -28.04
N ASN A 211 -2.71 -17.59 -28.56
CA ASN A 211 -2.48 -17.04 -29.90
C ASN A 211 -3.09 -17.84 -31.06
N THR A 212 -4.02 -18.76 -30.79
CA THR A 212 -4.82 -19.35 -31.88
C THR A 212 -5.68 -18.27 -32.52
N ASP A 213 -5.65 -18.19 -33.87
CA ASP A 213 -6.45 -17.25 -34.64
C ASP A 213 -7.95 -17.50 -34.45
N ALA A 214 -8.71 -16.43 -34.35
CA ALA A 214 -10.15 -16.46 -34.18
C ALA A 214 -10.81 -15.39 -35.06
N ALA A 215 -12.08 -15.60 -35.40
CA ALA A 215 -12.93 -14.57 -35.99
C ALA A 215 -14.09 -14.28 -35.02
N VAL A 216 -14.43 -13.00 -34.91
CA VAL A 216 -15.52 -12.52 -34.09
C VAL A 216 -16.51 -11.74 -34.93
N VAL A 217 -17.80 -12.05 -34.77
CA VAL A 217 -18.91 -11.29 -35.35
C VAL A 217 -19.79 -10.83 -34.21
N PHE A 218 -20.04 -9.54 -34.13
CA PHE A 218 -20.95 -8.98 -33.11
C PHE A 218 -22.38 -8.88 -33.68
N ASP A 219 -23.36 -9.25 -32.88
CA ASP A 219 -24.78 -9.13 -33.22
C ASP A 219 -25.18 -7.68 -33.52
N ALA A 220 -24.50 -6.72 -32.84
CA ALA A 220 -24.72 -5.29 -33.04
C ALA A 220 -24.08 -4.73 -34.34
N LEU A 221 -23.19 -5.48 -35.01
CA LEU A 221 -22.49 -5.13 -36.23
C LEU A 221 -22.61 -6.27 -37.26
N PRO A 222 -23.81 -6.58 -37.70
CA PRO A 222 -24.03 -7.72 -38.60
C PRO A 222 -23.25 -7.53 -39.90
N GLY A 223 -22.57 -8.58 -40.31
CA GLY A 223 -21.83 -8.58 -41.56
C GLY A 223 -20.39 -8.14 -41.48
N GLN A 224 -19.89 -7.72 -40.35
CA GLN A 224 -18.49 -7.41 -40.17
C GLN A 224 -17.77 -8.51 -39.35
N VAL A 225 -16.72 -9.06 -39.96
CA VAL A 225 -15.87 -10.08 -39.30
C VAL A 225 -14.62 -9.40 -38.79
N PHE A 226 -14.36 -9.53 -37.49
CA PHE A 226 -13.20 -8.94 -36.84
C PHE A 226 -12.16 -10.03 -36.56
N PRO A 227 -10.92 -9.87 -37.05
CA PRO A 227 -9.83 -10.76 -36.72
C PRO A 227 -9.49 -10.64 -35.24
N ALA A 228 -9.19 -11.79 -34.60
CA ALA A 228 -8.96 -11.89 -33.19
C ALA A 228 -8.04 -13.10 -32.88
N HIS A 229 -7.54 -13.16 -31.68
CA HIS A 229 -6.74 -14.29 -31.21
C HIS A 229 -7.10 -14.67 -29.77
N VAL A 230 -6.85 -15.93 -29.42
CA VAL A 230 -7.03 -16.45 -28.06
C VAL A 230 -5.94 -15.92 -27.16
N THR A 231 -6.31 -15.23 -26.07
CA THR A 231 -5.36 -14.70 -25.08
C THR A 231 -5.14 -15.64 -23.93
N SER A 232 -6.20 -16.30 -23.45
CA SER A 232 -6.10 -17.28 -22.37
C SER A 232 -7.30 -18.23 -22.39
N SER A 233 -7.17 -19.33 -21.67
CA SER A 233 -8.26 -20.22 -21.32
C SER A 233 -8.32 -20.41 -19.81
N ASP A 234 -9.52 -20.41 -19.26
CA ASP A 234 -9.71 -20.66 -17.83
C ASP A 234 -9.31 -22.08 -17.49
N ALA A 235 -8.54 -22.24 -16.40
CA ALA A 235 -7.99 -23.53 -15.97
C ALA A 235 -9.03 -24.46 -15.31
N GLY A 236 -10.28 -24.03 -15.14
CA GLY A 236 -11.33 -24.80 -14.48
C GLY A 236 -12.72 -24.21 -14.65
N ILE A 237 -13.72 -25.05 -14.46
CA ILE A 237 -15.13 -24.71 -14.47
C ILE A 237 -15.75 -24.99 -13.11
N LEU A 238 -16.67 -24.14 -12.69
CA LEU A 238 -17.44 -24.31 -11.45
C LEU A 238 -18.35 -25.56 -11.44
N ALA A 239 -18.61 -26.16 -12.60
CA ALA A 239 -19.44 -27.37 -12.72
C ALA A 239 -18.64 -28.59 -12.28
N GLY A 240 -18.89 -29.08 -11.05
CA GLY A 240 -18.27 -30.28 -10.49
C GLY A 240 -17.20 -30.05 -9.44
N GLN A 241 -16.94 -28.80 -9.02
CA GLN A 241 -16.10 -28.54 -7.84
C GLN A 241 -16.99 -28.30 -6.61
N GLU A 242 -16.74 -29.07 -5.56
CA GLU A 242 -17.33 -28.83 -4.23
C GLU A 242 -16.83 -27.46 -3.73
N ALA A 243 -17.76 -26.60 -3.35
CA ALA A 243 -17.42 -25.38 -2.64
C ALA A 243 -16.76 -25.75 -1.31
N VAL A 244 -15.55 -25.29 -1.08
CA VAL A 244 -14.79 -25.47 0.17
C VAL A 244 -15.42 -24.61 1.27
N ASN A 245 -16.58 -25.02 1.79
CA ASN A 245 -17.34 -24.33 2.84
C ASN A 245 -17.50 -25.15 4.14
N GLY A 246 -16.79 -26.28 4.28
CA GLY A 246 -16.80 -27.08 5.49
C GLY A 246 -18.13 -27.81 5.81
N GLN A 247 -19.09 -27.84 4.88
CA GLN A 247 -20.32 -28.62 5.02
C GLN A 247 -20.20 -29.95 4.28
N LEU A 248 -20.84 -31.01 4.83
CA LEU A 248 -20.90 -32.34 4.21
C LEU A 248 -21.59 -32.23 2.84
N SER A 249 -20.93 -32.74 1.80
CA SER A 249 -21.47 -32.78 0.44
C SER A 249 -22.77 -33.54 0.38
N GLN A 250 -23.83 -32.90 -0.14
CA GLN A 250 -25.03 -33.61 -0.56
C GLN A 250 -24.87 -33.95 -2.04
N PRO A 251 -24.93 -35.25 -2.43
CA PRO A 251 -24.86 -35.59 -3.84
C PRO A 251 -26.12 -35.08 -4.55
N GLU A 252 -25.95 -34.12 -5.49
CA GLU A 252 -27.04 -33.73 -6.37
C GLU A 252 -27.48 -34.90 -7.23
N GLN A 253 -28.71 -35.34 -7.05
CA GLN A 253 -29.36 -36.32 -7.93
C GLN A 253 -29.62 -35.64 -9.28
N SER A 254 -28.70 -35.82 -10.23
CA SER A 254 -28.89 -35.43 -11.61
C SER A 254 -29.94 -36.32 -12.27
N THR A 255 -31.13 -35.79 -12.45
CA THR A 255 -32.24 -36.44 -13.21
C THR A 255 -32.12 -36.28 -14.72
N ARG A 256 -30.98 -35.82 -15.25
CA ARG A 256 -30.75 -35.69 -16.70
C ARG A 256 -29.88 -36.84 -17.21
N TRP A 257 -30.45 -37.63 -18.11
CA TRP A 257 -29.80 -38.76 -18.77
C TRP A 257 -28.70 -38.39 -19.78
N VAL A 258 -28.49 -37.10 -20.08
CA VAL A 258 -27.44 -36.65 -20.97
C VAL A 258 -26.38 -35.94 -20.13
N ARG A 259 -25.16 -36.48 -20.08
CA ARG A 259 -23.99 -35.76 -19.53
C ARG A 259 -23.86 -34.46 -20.31
N ASP A 260 -24.14 -33.32 -19.66
CA ASP A 260 -23.82 -32.01 -20.24
C ASP A 260 -22.31 -31.98 -20.48
N ALA A 261 -21.93 -31.80 -21.76
CA ALA A 261 -20.54 -31.74 -22.11
C ALA A 261 -19.94 -30.47 -21.42
N GLN A 262 -18.90 -30.71 -20.64
CA GLN A 262 -18.19 -29.66 -19.94
C GLN A 262 -17.80 -28.54 -20.95
N ARG A 263 -18.10 -27.29 -20.59
CA ARG A 263 -17.73 -26.12 -21.37
C ARG A 263 -16.55 -25.44 -20.71
N MET A 264 -15.55 -25.12 -21.48
CA MET A 264 -14.39 -24.34 -21.05
C MET A 264 -14.53 -22.92 -21.59
N ARG A 265 -14.14 -21.98 -20.77
CA ARG A 265 -14.15 -20.57 -21.11
C ARG A 265 -12.81 -20.16 -21.68
N ILE A 266 -12.85 -19.43 -22.79
CA ILE A 266 -11.69 -18.82 -23.39
C ILE A 266 -11.88 -17.30 -23.49
N HIS A 267 -10.80 -16.60 -23.41
CA HIS A 267 -10.70 -15.17 -23.60
C HIS A 267 -10.10 -14.87 -24.97
N VAL A 268 -10.72 -13.99 -25.70
CA VAL A 268 -10.33 -13.62 -27.07
C VAL A 268 -10.17 -12.11 -27.14
N ALA A 269 -9.05 -11.65 -27.66
CA ALA A 269 -8.79 -10.24 -27.92
C ALA A 269 -8.90 -9.95 -29.42
N LEU A 270 -9.43 -8.80 -29.77
CA LEU A 270 -9.44 -8.30 -31.13
C LEU A 270 -8.04 -7.83 -31.53
N ASP A 271 -7.62 -8.12 -32.76
CA ASP A 271 -6.36 -7.64 -33.32
C ASP A 271 -6.37 -6.15 -33.62
N GLN A 272 -7.57 -5.58 -33.82
CA GLN A 272 -7.78 -4.15 -34.07
C GLN A 272 -8.88 -3.61 -33.16
N PRO A 273 -8.73 -2.40 -32.62
CA PRO A 273 -9.78 -1.76 -31.85
C PRO A 273 -11.04 -1.51 -32.70
N LEU A 274 -12.20 -1.58 -32.06
CA LEU A 274 -13.47 -1.24 -32.72
C LEU A 274 -13.57 0.28 -32.91
N ASP A 275 -13.98 0.73 -34.09
CA ASP A 275 -14.24 2.15 -34.39
C ASP A 275 -15.31 2.76 -33.47
N LYS A 276 -16.32 1.96 -33.12
CA LYS A 276 -17.35 2.35 -32.15
C LYS A 276 -17.38 1.38 -30.97
N PRO A 277 -17.29 1.88 -29.74
CA PRO A 277 -17.36 1.04 -28.56
C PRO A 277 -18.75 0.41 -28.44
N LEU A 278 -18.81 -0.91 -28.37
CA LEU A 278 -20.04 -1.64 -28.09
C LEU A 278 -20.38 -1.62 -26.60
N PRO A 279 -21.67 -1.66 -26.23
CA PRO A 279 -22.06 -1.73 -24.81
C PRO A 279 -21.55 -3.02 -24.16
N THR A 280 -21.26 -2.94 -22.85
CA THR A 280 -20.91 -4.13 -22.05
C THR A 280 -22.06 -5.11 -22.09
N GLY A 281 -21.77 -6.41 -22.35
CA GLY A 281 -22.79 -7.44 -22.52
C GLY A 281 -23.29 -7.62 -23.95
N ALA A 282 -22.73 -6.88 -24.93
CA ALA A 282 -23.00 -7.15 -26.36
C ALA A 282 -22.66 -8.62 -26.69
N ARG A 283 -23.55 -9.27 -27.43
CA ARG A 283 -23.37 -10.65 -27.86
C ARG A 283 -22.48 -10.71 -29.09
N ALA A 284 -21.67 -11.76 -29.15
CA ALA A 284 -20.80 -12.04 -30.27
C ALA A 284 -20.73 -13.54 -30.55
N THR A 285 -20.56 -13.90 -31.79
CA THR A 285 -20.23 -15.26 -32.22
C THR A 285 -18.73 -15.34 -32.46
N VAL A 286 -18.06 -16.29 -31.82
CA VAL A 286 -16.61 -16.53 -31.94
C VAL A 286 -16.38 -17.84 -32.66
N GLN A 287 -15.56 -17.80 -33.72
CA GLN A 287 -15.09 -18.98 -34.44
C GLN A 287 -13.58 -19.09 -34.31
N LEU A 288 -13.11 -20.28 -33.94
CA LEU A 288 -11.67 -20.58 -33.81
C LEU A 288 -11.15 -21.26 -35.09
N TYR A 289 -9.95 -20.89 -35.52
CA TYR A 289 -9.26 -21.51 -36.65
C TYR A 289 -8.25 -22.54 -36.13
N ASN A 290 -8.69 -23.77 -35.94
CA ASN A 290 -7.89 -24.85 -35.30
C ASN A 290 -7.09 -25.72 -36.28
N SER A 291 -6.92 -25.33 -37.55
CA SER A 291 -6.23 -26.19 -38.51
C SER A 291 -5.26 -25.43 -39.40
N GLU A 292 -4.09 -26.03 -39.58
CA GLU A 292 -3.00 -25.58 -40.43
C GLU A 292 -3.29 -25.91 -41.94
N GLY A 293 -4.41 -25.50 -42.49
CA GLY A 293 -4.70 -25.79 -43.89
C GLY A 293 -5.46 -24.66 -44.61
N PRO A 294 -5.09 -24.32 -45.86
CA PRO A 294 -5.75 -23.24 -46.63
C PRO A 294 -7.24 -23.52 -46.87
N PHE A 295 -7.67 -24.79 -46.89
CA PHE A 295 -9.07 -25.17 -47.06
C PHE A 295 -9.93 -24.90 -45.81
N ALA A 296 -9.36 -24.95 -44.63
CA ALA A 296 -10.11 -24.71 -43.39
C ALA A 296 -10.50 -23.24 -43.23
N ARG A 297 -9.66 -22.30 -43.67
CA ARG A 297 -9.94 -20.85 -43.67
C ARG A 297 -11.09 -20.50 -44.64
N THR A 298 -11.18 -21.16 -45.77
CA THR A 298 -12.24 -20.92 -46.77
C THR A 298 -13.60 -21.47 -46.32
N PHE A 299 -13.63 -22.66 -45.70
CA PHE A 299 -14.87 -23.22 -45.16
C PHE A 299 -15.36 -22.47 -43.92
N ALA A 300 -14.48 -22.02 -43.08
CA ALA A 300 -14.82 -21.20 -41.90
C ALA A 300 -15.42 -19.86 -42.31
N GLY A 301 -14.89 -19.22 -43.37
CA GLY A 301 -15.47 -18.01 -43.97
C GLY A 301 -16.90 -18.22 -44.52
N LEU A 302 -17.17 -19.38 -45.09
CA LEU A 302 -18.52 -19.72 -45.60
C LEU A 302 -19.54 -19.96 -44.47
N GLN A 303 -19.14 -20.61 -43.37
CA GLN A 303 -20.00 -20.82 -42.19
C GLN A 303 -20.39 -19.50 -41.50
N ILE A 304 -19.46 -18.55 -41.39
CA ILE A 304 -19.75 -17.23 -40.84
C ILE A 304 -20.72 -16.46 -41.76
N HIS A 305 -20.63 -16.64 -43.06
CA HIS A 305 -21.57 -16.05 -44.00
C HIS A 305 -23.00 -16.65 -43.94
N LEU A 306 -23.15 -17.93 -43.57
CA LEU A 306 -24.45 -18.60 -43.40
C LEU A 306 -25.16 -18.23 -42.06
N VAL A 307 -24.45 -17.82 -41.03
CA VAL A 307 -25.04 -17.22 -39.82
C VAL A 307 -25.50 -15.77 -40.05
N ARG A 308 -25.27 -15.26 -41.25
CA ARG A 308 -25.53 -13.88 -41.72
C ARG A 308 -26.91 -13.68 -42.33
N SER A 309 -27.65 -14.74 -42.68
CA SER A 309 -29.01 -14.76 -43.18
C SER A 309 -29.98 -15.26 -42.10
#